data_0d5fc64fa2464d063d7f784ee2648724
#
_entry.id   0d5fc64fa2464d063d7f784ee2648724
#
_cell.length_a   1.000
_cell.length_b   1.000
_cell.length_c   1.000
_cell.angle_alpha   90.00
_cell.angle_beta   90.00
_cell.angle_gamma   90.00
#
_symmetry.space_group_name_H-M   'P 1'
#
loop_
_entity.id
_entity.type
_entity.pdbx_description
1 polymer ?
#
loop_
_entity_poly.entity_id
_entity_poly.type
_entity_poly.pdbx_seq_one_letter_code
_entity_poly.pdbx_strand_id
1 'polypeptide(L)'
;MPEIKPPVQDIPMDKPARMPPCYGLLAARDLTARTLLTAPEIEAIFSTGVPEKPIWLHLDLLDTRVTEFIRALPGLPEQACALLCDRNESSHLDTENDAIWGTIPDFAHEVSEEPDPAYMGVLHLVMTPTMLITARRHPLRAPSVIGYGQASLDTTAAQWDHLMRAIMEGISRAAKVLALKLDNMEDRLLQGYEVTRDELAGLRRSVLLLYRRVEPTVELYGEIAEIAPEWIGEAGHDMSRVTSRLESLKRNVMSLQERGRIAQDQLAARNAEETNHSLMILSVLTAILLPPTLVTGIFGMNTTGLPGTSGPGGTYIAFMAILGSVAGACLLLNRLGLLRFRSEKKRR
;
A
#
# COMPACT_ATOMS: atom_id res chain seq x y z
N MET A 1 -32.89 2.05 -29.20
CA MET A 1 -32.29 0.98 -30.02
C MET A 1 -30.81 0.97 -29.68
N PRO A 2 -30.24 -0.06 -29.07
CA PRO A 2 -28.80 -0.15 -28.85
C PRO A 2 -28.13 -0.64 -30.14
N GLU A 3 -27.10 0.07 -30.56
CA GLU A 3 -26.25 -0.32 -31.69
C GLU A 3 -25.51 -1.61 -31.35
N ILE A 4 -25.80 -2.63 -32.15
CA ILE A 4 -25.08 -3.91 -32.14
C ILE A 4 -23.75 -3.67 -32.86
N LYS A 5 -22.62 -3.70 -32.10
CA LYS A 5 -21.28 -3.76 -32.69
C LYS A 5 -21.19 -5.04 -33.54
N PRO A 6 -20.66 -4.95 -34.76
CA PRO A 6 -20.41 -6.14 -35.56
C PRO A 6 -19.39 -7.05 -34.88
N PRO A 7 -19.49 -8.38 -35.06
CA PRO A 7 -18.52 -9.33 -34.52
C PRO A 7 -17.13 -9.02 -35.08
N VAL A 8 -16.14 -9.00 -34.18
CA VAL A 8 -14.72 -8.94 -34.58
C VAL A 8 -14.48 -10.18 -35.46
N GLN A 9 -14.19 -9.96 -36.74
CA GLN A 9 -13.79 -11.03 -37.63
C GLN A 9 -12.47 -11.59 -37.14
N ASP A 10 -12.46 -12.88 -36.81
CA ASP A 10 -11.23 -13.67 -36.61
C ASP A 10 -10.42 -13.62 -37.92
N ILE A 11 -9.44 -12.77 -37.96
CA ILE A 11 -8.42 -12.79 -39.00
C ILE A 11 -7.47 -13.94 -38.61
N PRO A 12 -7.41 -15.02 -39.39
CA PRO A 12 -6.44 -16.07 -39.14
C PRO A 12 -5.04 -15.45 -39.28
N MET A 13 -4.31 -15.30 -38.17
CA MET A 13 -2.95 -14.86 -38.18
C MET A 13 -2.08 -15.97 -38.75
N ASP A 14 -1.79 -15.87 -40.02
CA ASP A 14 -0.78 -16.70 -40.68
C ASP A 14 0.55 -16.52 -39.96
N LYS A 15 1.07 -17.59 -39.31
CA LYS A 15 2.34 -17.51 -38.58
C LYS A 15 3.43 -17.07 -39.57
N PRO A 16 4.24 -16.07 -39.24
CA PRO A 16 5.25 -15.59 -40.15
C PRO A 16 6.21 -16.73 -40.54
N ALA A 17 6.54 -16.83 -41.80
CA ALA A 17 7.44 -17.87 -42.34
C ALA A 17 8.87 -17.78 -41.77
N ARG A 18 9.20 -16.75 -41.03
CA ARG A 18 10.47 -16.53 -40.34
C ARG A 18 10.19 -15.80 -39.02
N MET A 19 10.85 -16.28 -37.95
CA MET A 19 10.78 -15.64 -36.64
C MET A 19 11.24 -14.19 -36.72
N PRO A 20 10.45 -13.21 -36.25
CA PRO A 20 10.90 -11.83 -36.22
C PRO A 20 12.05 -11.65 -35.22
N PRO A 21 12.91 -10.62 -35.41
CA PRO A 21 14.01 -10.33 -34.50
C PRO A 21 13.52 -10.11 -33.04
N CYS A 22 14.26 -10.66 -32.10
CA CYS A 22 13.94 -10.55 -30.66
C CYS A 22 14.33 -9.17 -30.12
N TYR A 23 13.60 -8.14 -30.52
CA TYR A 23 13.74 -6.80 -29.95
C TYR A 23 13.25 -6.77 -28.50
N GLY A 24 13.83 -5.86 -27.71
CA GLY A 24 13.44 -5.70 -26.30
C GLY A 24 13.91 -6.84 -25.38
N LEU A 25 14.81 -7.71 -25.84
CA LEU A 25 15.41 -8.73 -24.99
C LEU A 25 16.30 -8.10 -23.92
N LEU A 26 15.97 -8.28 -22.65
CA LEU A 26 16.78 -7.84 -21.51
C LEU A 26 17.72 -8.94 -21.03
N ALA A 27 17.24 -10.18 -20.97
CA ALA A 27 18.02 -11.35 -20.62
C ALA A 27 17.36 -12.62 -21.16
N ALA A 28 18.17 -13.62 -21.43
CA ALA A 28 17.71 -14.97 -21.75
C ALA A 28 18.70 -16.01 -21.23
N ARG A 29 18.19 -17.18 -20.84
CA ARG A 29 19.00 -18.27 -20.31
C ARG A 29 18.42 -19.62 -20.72
N ASP A 30 19.31 -20.53 -21.15
CA ASP A 30 19.04 -21.98 -21.12
C ASP A 30 19.14 -22.44 -19.67
N LEU A 31 18.03 -22.93 -19.11
CA LEU A 31 17.96 -23.32 -17.70
C LEU A 31 18.73 -24.62 -17.42
N THR A 32 18.78 -25.53 -18.40
CA THR A 32 19.53 -26.81 -18.29
C THR A 32 21.03 -26.61 -18.43
N ALA A 33 21.45 -25.88 -19.48
CA ALA A 33 22.87 -25.60 -19.71
C ALA A 33 23.40 -24.47 -18.81
N ARG A 34 22.51 -23.67 -18.21
CA ARG A 34 22.83 -22.52 -17.34
C ARG A 34 23.63 -21.44 -18.05
N THR A 35 23.47 -21.33 -19.35
CA THR A 35 24.16 -20.37 -20.20
C THR A 35 23.24 -19.21 -20.58
N LEU A 36 23.81 -18.03 -20.73
CA LEU A 36 23.10 -16.91 -21.32
C LEU A 36 22.91 -17.16 -22.82
N LEU A 37 21.74 -16.81 -23.32
CA LEU A 37 21.39 -16.88 -24.74
C LEU A 37 21.38 -15.48 -25.34
N THR A 38 21.92 -15.38 -26.55
CA THR A 38 21.88 -14.17 -27.38
C THR A 38 20.59 -14.11 -28.21
N ALA A 39 20.21 -12.94 -28.70
CA ALA A 39 19.02 -12.79 -29.54
C ALA A 39 19.06 -13.69 -30.80
N PRO A 40 20.18 -13.84 -31.54
CA PRO A 40 20.25 -14.78 -32.68
C PRO A 40 20.04 -16.24 -32.30
N GLU A 41 20.54 -16.66 -31.12
CA GLU A 41 20.34 -18.05 -30.63
C GLU A 41 18.87 -18.30 -30.30
N ILE A 42 18.20 -17.33 -29.70
CA ILE A 42 16.77 -17.37 -29.41
C ILE A 42 15.95 -17.48 -30.69
N GLU A 43 16.24 -16.62 -31.68
CA GLU A 43 15.59 -16.63 -32.98
C GLU A 43 15.78 -18.01 -33.69
N ALA A 44 16.98 -18.60 -33.59
CA ALA A 44 17.25 -19.91 -34.15
C ALA A 44 16.43 -21.02 -33.39
N ILE A 45 16.36 -20.99 -32.07
CA ILE A 45 15.59 -21.95 -31.27
C ILE A 45 14.10 -21.89 -31.69
N PHE A 46 13.51 -20.70 -31.70
CA PHE A 46 12.08 -20.55 -32.00
C PHE A 46 11.74 -20.74 -33.50
N SER A 47 12.69 -20.61 -34.38
CA SER A 47 12.48 -20.92 -35.81
C SER A 47 12.27 -22.42 -36.06
N THR A 48 12.74 -23.30 -35.13
CA THR A 48 12.54 -24.74 -35.21
C THR A 48 11.22 -25.20 -34.53
N GLY A 49 10.54 -24.33 -33.78
CA GLY A 49 9.30 -24.63 -33.07
C GLY A 49 9.39 -24.36 -31.59
N VAL A 50 8.57 -25.07 -30.80
CA VAL A 50 8.62 -25.01 -29.33
C VAL A 50 9.96 -25.56 -28.84
N PRO A 51 10.68 -24.87 -27.95
CA PRO A 51 11.96 -25.34 -27.44
C PRO A 51 11.82 -26.68 -26.70
N GLU A 52 12.74 -27.61 -26.95
CA GLU A 52 12.80 -28.88 -26.26
C GLU A 52 13.38 -28.74 -24.82
N LYS A 53 14.23 -27.75 -24.62
CA LYS A 53 14.88 -27.48 -23.32
C LYS A 53 14.23 -26.29 -22.63
N PRO A 54 14.14 -26.28 -21.28
CA PRO A 54 13.61 -25.17 -20.54
C PRO A 54 14.44 -23.89 -20.74
N ILE A 55 13.80 -22.83 -21.15
CA ILE A 55 14.41 -21.51 -21.33
C ILE A 55 13.67 -20.44 -20.55
N TRP A 56 14.41 -19.45 -20.11
CA TRP A 56 13.85 -18.22 -19.53
C TRP A 56 14.16 -17.03 -20.45
N LEU A 57 13.12 -16.22 -20.70
CA LEU A 57 13.23 -14.96 -21.43
C LEU A 57 12.75 -13.82 -20.54
N HIS A 58 13.48 -12.70 -20.56
CA HIS A 58 13.06 -11.46 -19.91
C HIS A 58 13.02 -10.33 -20.93
N LEU A 59 11.84 -9.72 -21.10
CA LEU A 59 11.53 -8.79 -22.18
C LEU A 59 11.19 -7.38 -21.65
N ASP A 60 11.55 -6.35 -22.43
CA ASP A 60 11.16 -4.97 -22.19
C ASP A 60 9.93 -4.61 -23.05
N LEU A 61 8.80 -4.38 -22.40
CA LEU A 61 7.55 -3.99 -23.06
C LEU A 61 7.49 -2.50 -23.44
N LEU A 62 8.52 -1.71 -23.12
CA LEU A 62 8.66 -0.34 -23.63
C LEU A 62 9.08 -0.33 -25.11
N ASP A 63 9.79 -1.35 -25.55
CA ASP A 63 10.08 -1.53 -26.97
C ASP A 63 8.86 -2.13 -27.68
N THR A 64 8.12 -1.30 -28.40
CA THR A 64 6.89 -1.74 -29.09
C THR A 64 7.11 -2.85 -30.12
N ARG A 65 8.35 -3.02 -30.62
CA ARG A 65 8.72 -4.06 -31.58
C ARG A 65 8.71 -5.46 -30.96
N VAL A 66 8.81 -5.56 -29.62
CA VAL A 66 8.73 -6.85 -28.90
C VAL A 66 7.38 -7.54 -29.11
N THR A 67 6.32 -6.78 -29.40
CA THR A 67 4.98 -7.32 -29.64
C THR A 67 4.93 -8.30 -30.82
N GLU A 68 5.66 -8.00 -31.91
CA GLU A 68 5.73 -8.89 -33.09
C GLU A 68 6.43 -10.20 -32.73
N PHE A 69 7.51 -10.13 -31.95
CA PHE A 69 8.21 -11.31 -31.46
C PHE A 69 7.33 -12.16 -30.55
N ILE A 70 6.63 -11.57 -29.56
CA ILE A 70 5.74 -12.27 -28.63
C ILE A 70 4.63 -13.01 -29.39
N ARG A 71 4.01 -12.37 -30.38
CA ARG A 71 2.94 -12.99 -31.17
C ARG A 71 3.42 -14.14 -32.08
N ALA A 72 4.69 -14.13 -32.43
CA ALA A 72 5.30 -15.18 -33.26
C ALA A 72 5.78 -16.38 -32.43
N LEU A 73 5.85 -16.29 -31.07
CA LEU A 73 6.30 -17.37 -30.22
C LEU A 73 5.41 -18.60 -30.36
N PRO A 74 5.99 -19.77 -30.70
CA PRO A 74 5.22 -21.00 -30.83
C PRO A 74 4.79 -21.55 -29.47
N GLY A 75 3.63 -22.23 -29.43
CA GLY A 75 3.16 -22.94 -28.23
C GLY A 75 2.58 -22.07 -27.13
N LEU A 76 2.36 -20.77 -27.34
CA LEU A 76 1.68 -19.90 -26.42
C LEU A 76 0.19 -19.75 -26.80
N PRO A 77 -0.75 -19.75 -25.82
CA PRO A 77 -2.12 -19.37 -26.04
C PRO A 77 -2.23 -17.92 -26.54
N GLU A 78 -3.20 -17.65 -27.41
CA GLU A 78 -3.42 -16.30 -27.95
C GLU A 78 -3.71 -15.30 -26.83
N GLN A 79 -4.46 -15.70 -25.82
CA GLN A 79 -4.78 -14.89 -24.64
C GLN A 79 -3.53 -14.53 -23.84
N ALA A 80 -2.57 -15.46 -23.68
CA ALA A 80 -1.29 -15.21 -23.03
C ALA A 80 -0.46 -14.16 -23.80
N CYS A 81 -0.42 -14.29 -25.14
CA CYS A 81 0.25 -13.30 -26.00
C CYS A 81 -0.43 -11.92 -25.91
N ALA A 82 -1.76 -11.88 -25.89
CA ALA A 82 -2.51 -10.63 -25.71
C ALA A 82 -2.20 -9.96 -24.39
N LEU A 83 -2.19 -10.73 -23.29
CA LEU A 83 -1.89 -10.23 -21.95
C LEU A 83 -0.45 -9.68 -21.84
N LEU A 84 0.55 -10.37 -22.40
CA LEU A 84 1.93 -9.87 -22.43
C LEU A 84 2.04 -8.50 -23.12
N CYS A 85 1.20 -8.26 -24.13
CA CYS A 85 1.18 -7.02 -24.90
C CYS A 85 0.27 -5.94 -24.27
N ASP A 86 -0.62 -6.30 -23.35
CA ASP A 86 -1.58 -5.38 -22.73
C ASP A 86 -0.86 -4.35 -21.86
N ARG A 87 -1.49 -3.18 -21.77
CA ARG A 87 -1.05 -2.08 -20.90
C ARG A 87 -1.76 -2.09 -19.54
N ASN A 88 -2.69 -3.01 -19.34
CA ASN A 88 -3.42 -3.12 -18.10
C ASN A 88 -2.48 -3.66 -17.00
N GLU A 89 -2.39 -2.94 -15.89
CA GLU A 89 -1.55 -3.29 -14.73
C GLU A 89 -2.36 -3.94 -13.60
N SER A 90 -3.56 -4.44 -13.88
CA SER A 90 -4.31 -5.22 -12.91
C SER A 90 -3.71 -6.60 -12.72
N SER A 91 -3.69 -7.09 -11.48
CA SER A 91 -3.29 -8.48 -11.21
C SER A 91 -4.25 -9.44 -11.90
N HIS A 92 -3.70 -10.39 -12.63
CA HIS A 92 -4.44 -11.40 -13.38
C HIS A 92 -3.61 -12.69 -13.44
N LEU A 93 -4.24 -13.83 -13.24
CA LEU A 93 -3.64 -15.14 -13.47
C LEU A 93 -4.67 -16.03 -14.12
N ASP A 94 -4.25 -16.82 -15.10
CA ASP A 94 -5.10 -17.75 -15.84
C ASP A 94 -4.29 -18.95 -16.33
N THR A 95 -4.97 -20.01 -16.76
CA THR A 95 -4.33 -21.23 -17.27
C THR A 95 -5.15 -21.85 -18.40
N GLU A 96 -4.44 -22.29 -19.44
CA GLU A 96 -5.02 -23.03 -20.58
C GLU A 96 -3.91 -23.84 -21.27
N ASN A 97 -4.21 -25.06 -21.73
CA ASN A 97 -3.30 -25.88 -22.56
C ASN A 97 -1.88 -25.97 -21.99
N ASP A 98 -1.73 -26.37 -20.72
CA ASP A 98 -0.44 -26.49 -20.01
C ASP A 98 0.34 -25.17 -19.84
N ALA A 99 -0.25 -24.02 -20.16
CA ALA A 99 0.35 -22.72 -19.89
C ALA A 99 -0.34 -22.03 -18.72
N ILE A 100 0.44 -21.35 -17.89
CA ILE A 100 -0.03 -20.38 -16.90
C ILE A 100 0.50 -19.02 -17.33
N TRP A 101 -0.36 -18.00 -17.32
CA TRP A 101 0.05 -16.63 -17.59
C TRP A 101 -0.65 -15.63 -16.71
N GLY A 102 -0.06 -14.45 -16.59
CA GLY A 102 -0.67 -13.41 -15.80
C GLY A 102 0.24 -12.23 -15.52
N THR A 103 -0.20 -11.45 -14.56
CA THR A 103 0.49 -10.27 -14.06
C THR A 103 0.57 -10.29 -12.56
N ILE A 104 1.76 -10.07 -12.01
CA ILE A 104 2.03 -10.07 -10.58
C ILE A 104 2.72 -8.76 -10.19
N PRO A 105 2.34 -8.12 -9.06
CA PRO A 105 3.02 -6.92 -8.59
C PRO A 105 4.42 -7.23 -8.08
N ASP A 106 5.38 -6.37 -8.42
CA ASP A 106 6.75 -6.42 -7.90
C ASP A 106 7.27 -5.00 -7.64
N PHE A 107 8.26 -4.87 -6.77
CA PHE A 107 8.86 -3.58 -6.43
C PHE A 107 9.81 -3.08 -7.52
N ALA A 108 9.77 -1.78 -7.77
CA ALA A 108 10.74 -1.13 -8.66
C ALA A 108 12.16 -1.26 -8.12
N HIS A 109 13.12 -1.51 -9.02
CA HIS A 109 14.51 -1.79 -8.66
C HIS A 109 15.31 -0.52 -8.34
N GLU A 110 14.98 0.62 -8.96
CA GLU A 110 15.85 1.79 -9.04
C GLU A 110 15.51 2.91 -8.06
N VAL A 111 14.39 2.85 -7.31
CA VAL A 111 13.87 4.02 -6.59
C VAL A 111 14.34 4.08 -5.13
N SER A 112 14.64 2.95 -4.49
CA SER A 112 15.05 2.92 -3.08
C SER A 112 15.72 1.60 -2.72
N GLU A 113 16.70 1.63 -1.79
CA GLU A 113 17.22 0.42 -1.15
C GLU A 113 16.14 -0.32 -0.36
N GLU A 114 15.19 0.44 0.24
CA GLU A 114 14.02 -0.10 0.92
C GLU A 114 12.84 -0.23 -0.05
N PRO A 115 12.10 -1.37 -0.03
CA PRO A 115 10.91 -1.54 -0.86
C PRO A 115 9.80 -0.59 -0.39
N ASP A 116 9.41 0.35 -1.27
CA ASP A 116 8.32 1.29 -1.02
C ASP A 116 7.07 0.88 -1.83
N PRO A 117 5.91 0.65 -1.17
CA PRO A 117 4.67 0.30 -1.86
C PRO A 117 4.17 1.34 -2.88
N ALA A 118 4.64 2.58 -2.80
CA ALA A 118 4.30 3.62 -3.77
C ALA A 118 4.96 3.36 -5.14
N TYR A 119 6.03 2.57 -5.18
CA TYR A 119 6.82 2.27 -6.38
C TYR A 119 6.78 0.78 -6.70
N MET A 120 5.58 0.23 -6.82
CA MET A 120 5.35 -1.11 -7.33
C MET A 120 4.92 -1.05 -8.78
N GLY A 121 5.57 -1.84 -9.61
CA GLY A 121 5.17 -2.10 -11.00
C GLY A 121 4.52 -3.47 -11.13
N VAL A 122 4.32 -3.89 -12.37
CA VAL A 122 3.70 -5.18 -12.72
C VAL A 122 4.66 -5.98 -13.57
N LEU A 123 4.89 -7.22 -13.15
CA LEU A 123 5.60 -8.22 -13.90
C LEU A 123 4.59 -9.05 -14.70
N HIS A 124 4.68 -9.01 -16.01
CA HIS A 124 3.97 -9.91 -16.90
C HIS A 124 4.73 -11.23 -17.00
N LEU A 125 4.02 -12.33 -17.05
CA LEU A 125 4.63 -13.65 -17.10
C LEU A 125 3.78 -14.63 -17.89
N VAL A 126 4.48 -15.58 -18.52
CA VAL A 126 3.90 -16.80 -19.09
C VAL A 126 4.83 -17.95 -18.76
N MET A 127 4.27 -19.05 -18.29
CA MET A 127 5.01 -20.26 -17.96
C MET A 127 4.40 -21.47 -18.66
N THR A 128 5.24 -22.25 -19.33
CA THR A 128 4.94 -23.55 -19.89
C THR A 128 5.98 -24.57 -19.42
N PRO A 129 5.87 -25.87 -19.71
CA PRO A 129 6.91 -26.84 -19.34
C PRO A 129 8.33 -26.48 -19.82
N THR A 130 8.43 -25.80 -20.98
CA THR A 130 9.73 -25.50 -21.61
C THR A 130 10.04 -24.01 -21.71
N MET A 131 9.11 -23.13 -21.36
CA MET A 131 9.32 -21.68 -21.46
C MET A 131 8.86 -20.98 -20.21
N LEU A 132 9.70 -20.10 -19.65
CA LEU A 132 9.30 -19.06 -18.73
C LEU A 132 9.59 -17.71 -19.37
N ILE A 133 8.55 -16.96 -19.67
CA ILE A 133 8.66 -15.60 -20.24
C ILE A 133 8.26 -14.63 -19.15
N THR A 134 9.11 -13.68 -18.84
CA THR A 134 8.83 -12.56 -17.96
C THR A 134 9.00 -11.28 -18.74
N ALA A 135 8.11 -10.32 -18.55
CA ALA A 135 8.18 -9.05 -19.24
C ALA A 135 7.81 -7.89 -18.31
N ARG A 136 8.41 -6.73 -18.53
CA ARG A 136 8.23 -5.57 -17.68
C ARG A 136 8.21 -4.27 -18.49
N ARG A 137 7.57 -3.23 -17.93
CA ARG A 137 7.65 -1.85 -18.47
C ARG A 137 8.63 -0.98 -17.68
N HIS A 138 8.80 -1.25 -16.40
CA HIS A 138 9.73 -0.56 -15.52
C HIS A 138 10.70 -1.56 -14.90
N PRO A 139 11.93 -1.16 -14.56
CA PRO A 139 12.87 -2.04 -13.85
C PRO A 139 12.24 -2.60 -12.57
N LEU A 140 12.21 -3.93 -12.44
CA LEU A 140 11.64 -4.66 -11.32
C LEU A 140 12.71 -5.46 -10.57
N ARG A 141 12.47 -5.74 -9.28
CA ARG A 141 13.45 -6.42 -8.41
C ARG A 141 13.54 -7.92 -8.65
N ALA A 142 12.41 -8.60 -8.74
CA ALA A 142 12.39 -10.04 -8.78
C ALA A 142 13.11 -10.61 -10.02
N PRO A 143 12.94 -10.10 -11.25
CA PRO A 143 13.68 -10.59 -12.40
C PRO A 143 15.20 -10.40 -12.31
N SER A 144 15.67 -9.35 -11.61
CA SER A 144 17.12 -9.13 -11.45
C SER A 144 17.79 -10.22 -10.61
N VAL A 145 17.06 -10.83 -9.66
CA VAL A 145 17.57 -11.95 -8.85
C VAL A 145 17.81 -13.19 -9.70
N ILE A 146 16.98 -13.43 -10.71
CA ILE A 146 17.13 -14.54 -11.65
C ILE A 146 18.40 -14.40 -12.48
N GLY A 147 18.68 -13.18 -12.98
CA GLY A 147 19.82 -12.90 -13.85
C GLY A 147 21.17 -13.16 -13.19
N TYR A 148 21.26 -13.01 -11.85
CA TYR A 148 22.52 -13.11 -11.09
C TYR A 148 22.60 -14.35 -10.19
N GLY A 149 21.52 -15.14 -10.05
CA GLY A 149 21.46 -16.29 -9.14
C GLY A 149 22.28 -17.48 -9.63
N GLN A 150 23.06 -18.11 -8.72
CA GLN A 150 23.80 -19.37 -8.95
C GLN A 150 22.96 -20.61 -8.63
N ALA A 151 21.67 -20.48 -8.33
CA ALA A 151 20.83 -21.62 -7.96
C ALA A 151 20.65 -22.57 -9.14
N SER A 152 20.69 -23.89 -8.86
CA SER A 152 20.38 -24.95 -9.80
C SER A 152 18.88 -25.01 -10.04
N LEU A 153 18.40 -24.24 -11.00
CA LEU A 153 16.99 -24.09 -11.34
C LEU A 153 16.82 -24.61 -12.79
N ASP A 154 16.75 -25.93 -12.93
CA ASP A 154 16.81 -26.59 -14.23
C ASP A 154 15.45 -26.70 -14.93
N THR A 155 14.36 -26.27 -14.28
CA THR A 155 12.99 -26.27 -14.81
C THR A 155 12.34 -24.90 -14.74
N THR A 156 11.34 -24.67 -15.59
CA THR A 156 10.54 -23.43 -15.56
C THR A 156 9.78 -23.26 -14.25
N ALA A 157 9.25 -24.34 -13.67
CA ALA A 157 8.57 -24.34 -12.38
C ALA A 157 9.50 -23.97 -11.22
N ALA A 158 10.74 -24.50 -11.19
CA ALA A 158 11.73 -24.14 -10.18
C ALA A 158 12.12 -22.66 -10.28
N GLN A 159 12.25 -22.15 -11.49
CA GLN A 159 12.54 -20.74 -11.77
C GLN A 159 11.39 -19.84 -11.33
N TRP A 160 10.15 -20.26 -11.59
CA TRP A 160 8.96 -19.60 -11.11
C TRP A 160 8.91 -19.51 -9.57
N ASP A 161 9.17 -20.63 -8.87
CA ASP A 161 9.21 -20.66 -7.41
C ASP A 161 10.28 -19.71 -6.85
N HIS A 162 11.42 -19.60 -7.52
CA HIS A 162 12.47 -18.64 -7.15
C HIS A 162 12.01 -17.20 -7.33
N LEU A 163 11.33 -16.89 -8.43
CA LEU A 163 10.75 -15.58 -8.71
C LEU A 163 9.71 -15.20 -7.65
N MET A 164 8.78 -16.11 -7.35
CA MET A 164 7.74 -15.90 -6.34
C MET A 164 8.34 -15.67 -4.94
N ARG A 165 9.40 -16.41 -4.59
CA ARG A 165 10.14 -16.15 -3.34
C ARG A 165 10.72 -14.76 -3.30
N ALA A 166 11.34 -14.27 -4.35
CA ALA A 166 11.92 -12.92 -4.40
C ALA A 166 10.84 -11.83 -4.24
N ILE A 167 9.67 -12.01 -4.88
CA ILE A 167 8.52 -11.11 -4.73
C ILE A 167 8.01 -11.12 -3.28
N MET A 168 7.78 -12.30 -2.70
CA MET A 168 7.32 -12.44 -1.32
C MET A 168 8.30 -11.85 -0.30
N GLU A 169 9.60 -11.98 -0.51
CA GLU A 169 10.62 -11.34 0.31
C GLU A 169 10.58 -9.83 0.21
N GLY A 170 10.32 -9.28 -0.99
CA GLY A 170 10.10 -7.86 -1.20
C GLY A 170 8.90 -7.34 -0.38
N ILE A 171 7.76 -8.02 -0.48
CA ILE A 171 6.53 -7.71 0.27
C ILE A 171 6.77 -7.81 1.79
N SER A 172 7.45 -8.88 2.24
CA SER A 172 7.76 -9.09 3.65
C SER A 172 8.65 -7.97 4.21
N ARG A 173 9.68 -7.54 3.45
CA ARG A 173 10.54 -6.41 3.84
C ARG A 173 9.77 -5.11 3.93
N ALA A 174 8.91 -4.81 2.94
CA ALA A 174 8.06 -3.62 2.97
C ALA A 174 7.14 -3.63 4.19
N ALA A 175 6.45 -4.74 4.45
CA ALA A 175 5.57 -4.89 5.61
C ALA A 175 6.35 -4.70 6.93
N LYS A 176 7.57 -5.23 7.03
CA LYS A 176 8.43 -5.07 8.23
C LYS A 176 8.85 -3.60 8.44
N VAL A 177 9.22 -2.88 7.39
CA VAL A 177 9.56 -1.44 7.48
C VAL A 177 8.34 -0.64 7.94
N LEU A 178 7.15 -0.91 7.39
CA LEU A 178 5.92 -0.25 7.80
C LEU A 178 5.54 -0.59 9.24
N ALA A 179 5.74 -1.84 9.68
CA ALA A 179 5.53 -2.25 11.06
C ALA A 179 6.41 -1.45 12.04
N LEU A 180 7.71 -1.36 11.75
CA LEU A 180 8.65 -0.60 12.61
C LEU A 180 8.30 0.91 12.68
N LYS A 181 7.85 1.49 11.56
CA LYS A 181 7.37 2.88 11.56
C LYS A 181 6.12 3.05 12.42
N LEU A 182 5.18 2.10 12.33
CA LEU A 182 3.96 2.11 13.14
C LEU A 182 4.25 1.90 14.62
N ASP A 183 5.11 0.94 15.00
CA ASP A 183 5.56 0.70 16.37
C ASP A 183 6.13 1.98 17.00
N ASN A 184 7.00 2.68 16.26
CA ASN A 184 7.56 3.96 16.74
C ASN A 184 6.47 5.03 16.95
N MET A 185 5.47 5.13 16.06
CA MET A 185 4.37 6.08 16.23
C MET A 185 3.48 5.72 17.41
N GLU A 186 3.17 4.44 17.61
CA GLU A 186 2.39 3.96 18.76
C GLU A 186 3.12 4.26 20.08
N ASP A 187 4.43 4.00 20.14
CA ASP A 187 5.24 4.30 21.33
C ASP A 187 5.27 5.81 21.63
N ARG A 188 5.40 6.65 20.61
CA ARG A 188 5.32 8.12 20.75
C ARG A 188 3.96 8.56 21.27
N LEU A 189 2.86 8.00 20.74
CA LEU A 189 1.50 8.27 21.22
C LEU A 189 1.33 7.86 22.69
N LEU A 190 1.80 6.68 23.09
CA LEU A 190 1.71 6.18 24.47
C LEU A 190 2.53 7.03 25.46
N GLN A 191 3.70 7.50 25.05
CA GLN A 191 4.57 8.34 25.88
C GLN A 191 4.13 9.81 25.92
N GLY A 192 3.10 10.18 25.15
CA GLY A 192 2.58 11.54 25.10
C GLY A 192 3.36 12.47 24.19
N TYR A 193 4.25 11.95 23.34
CA TYR A 193 4.91 12.73 22.32
C TYR A 193 3.96 13.06 21.17
N GLU A 194 4.28 14.13 20.47
CA GLU A 194 3.51 14.58 19.32
C GLU A 194 3.69 13.62 18.11
N VAL A 195 2.58 13.15 17.59
CA VAL A 195 2.48 12.46 16.30
C VAL A 195 1.53 13.27 15.44
N THR A 196 1.99 13.68 14.26
CA THR A 196 1.17 14.50 13.38
C THR A 196 0.15 13.62 12.62
N ARG A 197 -0.98 14.23 12.28
CA ARG A 197 -2.00 13.56 11.45
C ARG A 197 -1.42 13.14 10.10
N ASP A 198 -0.54 13.95 9.51
CA ASP A 198 0.04 13.71 8.19
C ASP A 198 1.04 12.55 8.19
N GLU A 199 1.86 12.42 9.24
CA GLU A 199 2.76 11.27 9.41
C GLU A 199 1.97 9.96 9.44
N LEU A 200 0.92 9.90 10.25
CA LEU A 200 0.09 8.69 10.39
C LEU A 200 -0.72 8.41 9.11
N ALA A 201 -1.25 9.45 8.45
CA ALA A 201 -1.96 9.31 7.19
C ALA A 201 -1.04 8.81 6.07
N GLY A 202 0.20 9.29 5.99
CA GLY A 202 1.21 8.81 5.06
C GLY A 202 1.52 7.33 5.25
N LEU A 203 1.76 6.91 6.50
CA LEU A 203 1.98 5.50 6.82
C LEU A 203 0.79 4.62 6.43
N ARG A 204 -0.43 5.01 6.81
CA ARG A 204 -1.65 4.28 6.46
C ARG A 204 -1.86 4.17 4.96
N ARG A 205 -1.53 5.22 4.20
CA ARG A 205 -1.58 5.19 2.74
C ARG A 205 -0.63 4.12 2.18
N SER A 206 0.60 4.05 2.69
CA SER A 206 1.58 3.04 2.26
C SER A 206 1.11 1.61 2.59
N VAL A 207 0.55 1.38 3.78
CA VAL A 207 -0.04 0.09 4.16
C VAL A 207 -1.21 -0.29 3.25
N LEU A 208 -2.09 0.66 2.95
CA LEU A 208 -3.24 0.43 2.05
C LEU A 208 -2.79 0.11 0.61
N LEU A 209 -1.76 0.79 0.10
CA LEU A 209 -1.19 0.51 -1.21
C LEU A 209 -0.62 -0.91 -1.27
N LEU A 210 0.12 -1.32 -0.23
CA LEU A 210 0.65 -2.68 -0.13
C LEU A 210 -0.47 -3.72 -0.08
N TYR A 211 -1.50 -3.49 0.73
CA TYR A 211 -2.65 -4.38 0.84
C TYR A 211 -3.36 -4.58 -0.51
N ARG A 212 -3.64 -3.49 -1.22
CA ARG A 212 -4.31 -3.53 -2.53
C ARG A 212 -3.53 -4.29 -3.61
N ARG A 213 -2.24 -4.44 -3.45
CA ARG A 213 -1.40 -5.24 -4.37
C ARG A 213 -1.30 -6.69 -3.95
N VAL A 214 -1.23 -6.96 -2.64
CA VAL A 214 -1.07 -8.31 -2.11
C VAL A 214 -2.37 -9.12 -2.16
N GLU A 215 -3.51 -8.52 -1.81
CA GLU A 215 -4.79 -9.23 -1.70
C GLU A 215 -5.21 -9.93 -2.99
N PRO A 216 -5.29 -9.25 -4.16
CA PRO A 216 -5.66 -9.90 -5.42
C PRO A 216 -4.67 -10.99 -5.82
N THR A 217 -3.37 -10.79 -5.54
CA THR A 217 -2.34 -11.79 -5.86
C THR A 217 -2.54 -13.08 -5.08
N VAL A 218 -2.95 -12.98 -3.80
CA VAL A 218 -3.24 -14.16 -2.95
C VAL A 218 -4.45 -14.92 -3.49
N GLU A 219 -5.52 -14.22 -3.85
CA GLU A 219 -6.76 -14.80 -4.35
C GLU A 219 -6.51 -15.53 -5.67
N LEU A 220 -5.94 -14.84 -6.65
CA LEU A 220 -5.62 -15.41 -7.96
C LEU A 220 -4.66 -16.60 -7.86
N TYR A 221 -3.64 -16.51 -7.00
CA TYR A 221 -2.69 -17.61 -6.83
C TYR A 221 -3.36 -18.84 -6.17
N GLY A 222 -4.31 -18.62 -5.26
CA GLY A 222 -5.13 -19.69 -4.67
C GLY A 222 -6.00 -20.39 -5.71
N GLU A 223 -6.66 -19.61 -6.58
CA GLU A 223 -7.49 -20.14 -7.66
C GLU A 223 -6.66 -20.98 -8.65
N ILE A 224 -5.52 -20.46 -9.09
CA ILE A 224 -4.62 -21.17 -10.00
C ILE A 224 -4.06 -22.44 -9.35
N ALA A 225 -3.80 -22.44 -8.04
CA ALA A 225 -3.28 -23.63 -7.35
C ALA A 225 -4.25 -24.82 -7.40
N GLU A 226 -5.56 -24.58 -7.56
CA GLU A 226 -6.59 -25.64 -7.66
C GLU A 226 -6.69 -26.22 -9.07
N ILE A 227 -6.35 -25.46 -10.10
CA ILE A 227 -6.51 -25.83 -11.52
C ILE A 227 -5.17 -25.91 -12.26
N ALA A 228 -4.05 -25.87 -11.52
CA ALA A 228 -2.71 -25.89 -12.10
C ALA A 228 -2.45 -27.20 -12.88
N PRO A 229 -1.80 -27.12 -14.04
CA PRO A 229 -1.42 -28.29 -14.82
C PRO A 229 -0.57 -29.28 -14.02
N GLU A 230 -0.75 -30.59 -14.24
CA GLU A 230 -0.09 -31.65 -13.48
C GLU A 230 1.45 -31.57 -13.55
N TRP A 231 2.01 -31.15 -14.69
CA TRP A 231 3.46 -31.04 -14.88
C TRP A 231 4.16 -30.10 -13.86
N ILE A 232 3.43 -29.17 -13.25
CA ILE A 232 3.97 -28.27 -12.23
C ILE A 232 4.30 -29.03 -10.96
N GLY A 233 3.41 -29.93 -10.51
CA GLY A 233 3.64 -30.81 -9.38
C GLY A 233 4.76 -31.80 -9.64
N GLU A 234 4.82 -32.38 -10.85
CA GLU A 234 5.88 -33.27 -11.29
C GLU A 234 7.25 -32.57 -11.30
N ALA A 235 7.29 -31.30 -11.65
CA ALA A 235 8.51 -30.48 -11.61
C ALA A 235 8.92 -30.06 -10.18
N GLY A 236 8.21 -30.52 -9.14
CA GLY A 236 8.54 -30.27 -7.73
C GLY A 236 8.10 -28.91 -7.21
N HIS A 237 7.23 -28.20 -7.93
CA HIS A 237 6.68 -26.93 -7.48
C HIS A 237 5.46 -27.15 -6.57
N ASP A 238 5.55 -26.66 -5.34
CA ASP A 238 4.47 -26.75 -4.37
C ASP A 238 3.67 -25.45 -4.33
N MET A 239 2.65 -25.35 -5.19
CA MET A 239 1.75 -24.20 -5.26
C MET A 239 1.06 -23.93 -3.92
N SER A 240 0.68 -24.96 -3.17
CA SER A 240 -0.02 -24.81 -1.88
C SER A 240 0.88 -24.17 -0.82
N ARG A 241 2.17 -24.46 -0.85
CA ARG A 241 3.16 -23.83 0.02
C ARG A 241 3.33 -22.34 -0.26
N VAL A 242 3.34 -21.96 -1.54
CA VAL A 242 3.41 -20.56 -1.95
C VAL A 242 2.14 -19.83 -1.54
N THR A 243 0.96 -20.41 -1.78
CA THR A 243 -0.34 -19.89 -1.36
C THR A 243 -0.37 -19.63 0.15
N SER A 244 0.02 -20.61 0.97
CA SER A 244 0.05 -20.47 2.43
C SER A 244 0.96 -19.34 2.90
N ARG A 245 2.09 -19.12 2.23
CA ARG A 245 3.00 -18.00 2.51
C ARG A 245 2.39 -16.65 2.13
N LEU A 246 1.77 -16.55 0.96
CA LEU A 246 1.07 -15.35 0.50
C LEU A 246 -0.07 -14.98 1.44
N GLU A 247 -0.87 -15.95 1.89
CA GLU A 247 -1.91 -15.73 2.89
C GLU A 247 -1.35 -15.21 4.22
N SER A 248 -0.21 -15.75 4.66
CA SER A 248 0.45 -15.24 5.87
C SER A 248 0.88 -13.77 5.70
N LEU A 249 1.41 -13.39 4.53
CA LEU A 249 1.75 -12.01 4.23
C LEU A 249 0.51 -11.11 4.18
N LYS A 250 -0.59 -11.57 3.56
CA LYS A 250 -1.89 -10.86 3.56
C LYS A 250 -2.34 -10.57 4.99
N ARG A 251 -2.35 -11.59 5.87
CA ARG A 251 -2.73 -11.41 7.30
C ARG A 251 -1.85 -10.40 8.02
N ASN A 252 -0.54 -10.41 7.77
CA ASN A 252 0.38 -9.45 8.38
C ASN A 252 0.06 -8.00 7.93
N VAL A 253 -0.19 -7.79 6.63
CA VAL A 253 -0.53 -6.46 6.10
C VAL A 253 -1.89 -6.00 6.62
N MET A 254 -2.90 -6.89 6.72
CA MET A 254 -4.20 -6.59 7.34
C MET A 254 -4.06 -6.16 8.81
N SER A 255 -3.20 -6.86 9.57
CA SER A 255 -2.91 -6.48 10.97
C SER A 255 -2.33 -5.07 11.06
N LEU A 256 -1.40 -4.70 10.17
CA LEU A 256 -0.85 -3.34 10.12
C LEU A 256 -1.92 -2.29 9.77
N GLN A 257 -2.84 -2.62 8.87
CA GLN A 257 -3.94 -1.73 8.50
C GLN A 257 -4.87 -1.46 9.70
N GLU A 258 -5.22 -2.50 10.46
CA GLU A 258 -6.07 -2.37 11.64
C GLU A 258 -5.38 -1.60 12.77
N ARG A 259 -4.10 -1.89 13.05
CA ARG A 259 -3.31 -1.13 14.02
C ARG A 259 -3.21 0.35 13.64
N GLY A 260 -2.97 0.65 12.37
CA GLY A 260 -2.95 2.03 11.86
C GLY A 260 -4.30 2.74 12.02
N ARG A 261 -5.43 2.02 11.93
CA ARG A 261 -6.77 2.55 12.21
C ARG A 261 -6.92 2.88 13.69
N ILE A 262 -6.54 1.96 14.57
CA ILE A 262 -6.59 2.16 16.03
C ILE A 262 -5.73 3.35 16.45
N ALA A 263 -4.51 3.48 15.92
CA ALA A 263 -3.64 4.62 16.18
C ALA A 263 -4.28 5.97 15.76
N GLN A 264 -5.00 5.97 14.64
CA GLN A 264 -5.75 7.18 14.21
C GLN A 264 -6.88 7.53 15.17
N ASP A 265 -7.65 6.54 15.63
CA ASP A 265 -8.74 6.75 16.56
C ASP A 265 -8.21 7.29 17.91
N GLN A 266 -7.07 6.77 18.38
CA GLN A 266 -6.38 7.27 19.58
C GLN A 266 -5.92 8.73 19.42
N LEU A 267 -5.32 9.08 18.27
CA LEU A 267 -4.90 10.45 17.97
C LEU A 267 -6.11 11.40 17.91
N ALA A 268 -7.21 10.98 17.29
CA ALA A 268 -8.43 11.78 17.21
C ALA A 268 -9.06 12.00 18.61
N ALA A 269 -9.11 10.97 19.43
CA ALA A 269 -9.61 11.06 20.81
C ALA A 269 -8.76 12.03 21.65
N ARG A 270 -7.44 11.97 21.56
CA ARG A 270 -6.51 12.87 22.24
C ARG A 270 -6.71 14.32 21.81
N ASN A 271 -6.81 14.59 20.52
CA ASN A 271 -7.04 15.94 20.00
C ASN A 271 -8.39 16.50 20.48
N ALA A 272 -9.43 15.65 20.56
CA ALA A 272 -10.73 16.04 21.10
C ALA A 272 -10.64 16.37 22.59
N GLU A 273 -9.88 15.61 23.38
CA GLU A 273 -9.65 15.86 24.80
C GLU A 273 -8.91 17.19 25.04
N GLU A 274 -7.85 17.47 24.27
CA GLU A 274 -7.11 18.74 24.32
C GLU A 274 -8.00 19.94 23.94
N THR A 275 -8.84 19.77 22.91
CA THR A 275 -9.81 20.79 22.50
C THR A 275 -10.84 21.04 23.60
N ASN A 276 -11.42 20.00 24.18
CA ASN A 276 -12.38 20.11 25.28
C ASN A 276 -11.74 20.76 26.51
N HIS A 277 -10.50 20.46 26.82
CA HIS A 277 -9.76 21.10 27.91
C HIS A 277 -9.59 22.62 27.66
N SER A 278 -9.22 23.00 26.45
CA SER A 278 -9.08 24.41 26.07
C SER A 278 -10.42 25.18 26.13
N LEU A 279 -11.49 24.54 25.65
CA LEU A 279 -12.86 25.11 25.77
C LEU A 279 -13.31 25.24 27.21
N MET A 280 -12.99 24.28 28.08
CA MET A 280 -13.28 24.35 29.52
C MET A 280 -12.56 25.52 30.18
N ILE A 281 -11.25 25.73 29.88
CA ILE A 281 -10.48 26.88 30.40
C ILE A 281 -11.15 28.19 29.97
N LEU A 282 -11.51 28.34 28.70
CA LEU A 282 -12.15 29.51 28.16
C LEU A 282 -13.50 29.76 28.83
N SER A 283 -14.29 28.70 29.04
CA SER A 283 -15.60 28.80 29.70
C SER A 283 -15.48 29.23 31.18
N VAL A 284 -14.51 28.69 31.91
CA VAL A 284 -14.22 29.05 33.32
C VAL A 284 -13.77 30.52 33.38
N LEU A 285 -12.86 30.94 32.48
CA LEU A 285 -12.39 32.34 32.43
C LEU A 285 -13.55 33.30 32.17
N THR A 286 -14.40 32.99 31.19
CA THR A 286 -15.58 33.79 30.86
C THR A 286 -16.57 33.89 32.03
N ALA A 287 -16.85 32.77 32.71
CA ALA A 287 -17.76 32.74 33.85
C ALA A 287 -17.25 33.54 35.06
N ILE A 288 -15.93 33.65 35.23
CA ILE A 288 -15.33 34.50 36.27
C ILE A 288 -15.36 36.00 35.90
N LEU A 289 -15.08 36.31 34.62
CA LEU A 289 -14.95 37.71 34.22
C LEU A 289 -16.28 38.43 33.86
N LEU A 290 -17.30 37.67 33.43
CA LEU A 290 -18.57 38.25 32.98
C LEU A 290 -19.34 38.97 34.11
N PRO A 291 -19.51 38.47 35.37
CA PRO A 291 -20.20 39.14 36.42
C PRO A 291 -19.53 40.47 36.86
N PRO A 292 -18.20 40.55 37.09
CA PRO A 292 -17.50 41.80 37.33
C PRO A 292 -17.68 42.84 36.21
N THR A 293 -17.61 42.40 34.97
CA THR A 293 -17.77 43.28 33.79
C THR A 293 -19.18 43.89 33.75
N LEU A 294 -20.20 43.08 34.10
CA LEU A 294 -21.57 43.58 34.19
C LEU A 294 -21.69 44.63 35.30
N VAL A 295 -21.11 44.36 36.49
CA VAL A 295 -21.12 45.32 37.62
C VAL A 295 -20.42 46.60 37.22
N THR A 296 -19.23 46.55 36.65
CA THR A 296 -18.50 47.73 36.21
C THR A 296 -19.26 48.49 35.10
N GLY A 297 -19.92 47.78 34.18
CA GLY A 297 -20.79 48.39 33.16
C GLY A 297 -21.99 49.16 33.76
N ILE A 298 -22.68 48.58 34.74
CA ILE A 298 -23.81 49.21 35.44
C ILE A 298 -23.36 50.47 36.21
N PHE A 299 -22.28 50.38 36.96
CA PHE A 299 -21.76 51.51 37.73
C PHE A 299 -21.06 52.56 36.85
N GLY A 300 -20.61 52.17 35.61
CA GLY A 300 -20.02 53.05 34.61
C GLY A 300 -21.07 53.83 33.78
N MET A 301 -22.35 53.49 33.87
CA MET A 301 -23.41 54.23 33.17
C MET A 301 -23.65 55.57 33.85
N ASN A 302 -23.62 56.67 33.08
CA ASN A 302 -23.94 58.04 33.57
C ASN A 302 -25.44 58.22 33.85
N THR A 303 -26.11 57.28 34.55
CA THR A 303 -27.52 57.36 34.88
C THR A 303 -27.69 57.91 36.30
N THR A 304 -28.45 58.90 36.49
CA THR A 304 -28.89 59.43 37.79
C THR A 304 -29.92 58.50 38.37
N GLY A 305 -29.63 57.89 39.61
CA GLY A 305 -30.59 57.04 40.32
C GLY A 305 -30.11 55.68 40.73
N LEU A 306 -28.87 55.33 40.48
CA LEU A 306 -28.28 54.10 41.03
C LEU A 306 -28.05 54.24 42.54
N PRO A 307 -28.46 53.22 43.38
CA PRO A 307 -28.24 53.26 44.80
C PRO A 307 -26.74 53.34 45.14
N GLY A 308 -26.34 54.32 45.92
CA GLY A 308 -24.98 54.50 46.42
C GLY A 308 -24.02 55.31 45.54
N THR A 309 -24.48 55.91 44.39
CA THR A 309 -23.61 56.70 43.52
C THR A 309 -23.52 58.18 43.92
N SER A 310 -24.38 58.63 44.80
CA SER A 310 -24.52 60.10 45.18
C SER A 310 -23.63 60.53 46.35
N GLY A 311 -22.62 59.74 46.77
CA GLY A 311 -21.77 60.09 47.91
C GLY A 311 -20.34 59.55 47.83
N PRO A 312 -19.41 59.92 48.73
CA PRO A 312 -18.01 59.50 48.68
C PRO A 312 -17.82 58.00 48.90
N GLY A 313 -18.87 57.24 49.17
CA GLY A 313 -18.85 55.79 49.32
C GLY A 313 -19.20 54.97 48.09
N GLY A 314 -19.63 55.61 46.98
CA GLY A 314 -20.09 54.88 45.76
C GLY A 314 -19.04 53.98 45.14
N THR A 315 -17.80 54.41 45.09
CA THR A 315 -16.67 53.64 44.59
C THR A 315 -16.41 52.41 45.45
N TYR A 316 -16.60 52.53 46.78
CA TYR A 316 -16.44 51.39 47.72
C TYR A 316 -17.52 50.33 47.50
N ILE A 317 -18.76 50.72 47.29
CA ILE A 317 -19.89 49.82 47.02
C ILE A 317 -19.67 49.08 45.68
N ALA A 318 -19.26 49.80 44.64
CA ALA A 318 -18.92 49.16 43.37
C ALA A 318 -17.79 48.14 43.47
N PHE A 319 -16.73 48.47 44.21
CA PHE A 319 -15.61 47.58 44.45
C PHE A 319 -16.00 46.31 45.23
N MET A 320 -16.79 46.45 46.27
CA MET A 320 -17.33 45.33 47.07
C MET A 320 -18.30 44.47 46.25
N ALA A 321 -19.08 45.04 45.37
CA ALA A 321 -19.97 44.31 44.47
C ALA A 321 -19.17 43.51 43.42
N ILE A 322 -18.08 44.06 42.90
CA ILE A 322 -17.14 43.34 42.01
C ILE A 322 -16.51 42.14 42.74
N LEU A 323 -15.94 42.34 43.92
CA LEU A 323 -15.33 41.28 44.72
C LEU A 323 -16.35 40.19 45.06
N GLY A 324 -17.57 40.56 45.45
CA GLY A 324 -18.67 39.65 45.76
C GLY A 324 -19.10 38.84 44.51
N SER A 325 -19.13 39.47 43.34
CA SER A 325 -19.48 38.79 42.09
C SER A 325 -18.41 37.75 41.68
N VAL A 326 -17.12 38.09 41.83
CA VAL A 326 -16.03 37.13 41.60
C VAL A 326 -16.09 35.97 42.58
N ALA A 327 -16.24 36.24 43.87
CA ALA A 327 -16.37 35.22 44.91
C ALA A 327 -17.58 34.29 44.67
N GLY A 328 -18.72 34.85 44.32
CA GLY A 328 -19.92 34.13 43.92
C GLY A 328 -19.71 33.21 42.71
N ALA A 329 -19.09 33.74 41.67
CA ALA A 329 -18.73 32.94 40.49
C ALA A 329 -17.78 31.79 40.82
N CYS A 330 -16.71 32.05 41.59
CA CYS A 330 -15.79 31.05 42.02
C CYS A 330 -16.45 29.93 42.90
N LEU A 331 -17.35 30.34 43.81
CA LEU A 331 -18.10 29.38 44.65
C LEU A 331 -19.03 28.50 43.81
N LEU A 332 -19.73 29.11 42.83
CA LEU A 332 -20.60 28.39 41.89
C LEU A 332 -19.80 27.37 41.06
N LEU A 333 -18.68 27.81 40.43
CA LEU A 333 -17.83 26.95 39.66
C LEU A 333 -17.21 25.82 40.49
N ASN A 334 -16.85 26.10 41.72
CA ASN A 334 -16.36 25.07 42.67
C ASN A 334 -17.46 24.05 43.03
N ARG A 335 -18.71 24.50 43.25
CA ARG A 335 -19.84 23.60 43.49
C ARG A 335 -20.19 22.73 42.31
N LEU A 336 -20.04 23.24 41.08
CA LEU A 336 -20.22 22.50 39.84
C LEU A 336 -19.03 21.57 39.53
N GLY A 337 -17.98 21.58 40.36
CA GLY A 337 -16.79 20.73 40.20
C GLY A 337 -15.84 21.22 39.11
N LEU A 338 -16.13 22.36 38.47
CA LEU A 338 -15.34 22.89 37.31
C LEU A 338 -14.00 23.51 37.73
N LEU A 339 -13.83 23.92 39.01
CA LEU A 339 -12.56 24.42 39.56
C LEU A 339 -11.70 23.32 40.20
N ARG A 340 -12.19 22.10 40.30
CA ARG A 340 -11.36 20.95 40.69
C ARG A 340 -10.47 20.57 39.51
N PHE A 341 -9.47 21.36 39.22
CA PHE A 341 -8.30 20.96 38.43
C PHE A 341 -7.66 19.80 39.19
N ARG A 342 -7.98 18.58 38.80
CA ARG A 342 -7.37 17.37 39.32
C ARG A 342 -5.90 17.47 39.03
N SER A 343 -5.11 17.76 40.05
CA SER A 343 -3.66 17.67 40.06
C SER A 343 -3.23 16.20 39.85
N GLU A 344 -3.49 15.67 38.67
CA GLU A 344 -3.07 14.32 38.28
C GLU A 344 -1.82 14.31 37.40
N LYS A 345 -1.00 15.37 37.48
CA LYS A 345 0.27 15.39 36.78
C LYS A 345 1.45 15.39 37.74
N LYS A 346 1.52 14.39 38.67
CA LYS A 346 2.77 14.05 39.36
C LYS A 346 2.70 12.62 39.95
N ARG A 347 2.72 11.63 39.04
CA ARG A 347 3.20 10.27 39.35
C ARG A 347 3.67 9.63 38.06
N ARG A 348 4.83 9.90 37.68
CA ARG A 348 6.01 9.11 37.24
C ARG A 348 6.92 9.94 36.34
#